data_3b24d5fb1cd7b99319d5b4860d6f101d
#
_entry.id   3b24d5fb1cd7b99319d5b4860d6f101d
#
_cell.length_a   1.000
_cell.length_b   1.000
_cell.length_c   1.000
_cell.angle_alpha   90.00
_cell.angle_beta   90.00
_cell.angle_gamma   90.00
#
_symmetry.space_group_name_H-M   'P 1'
#
loop_
_entity.id
_entity.type
_entity.pdbx_description
1 polymer ?
#
loop_
_entity_poly.entity_id
_entity_poly.type
_entity_poly.pdbx_seq_one_letter_code
_entity_poly.pdbx_strand_id
1 'polypeptide(L)'
;MKELLKLQNVRYDVKDTLLFEHVTGTVKQGEVIGIIGRNGAGKSTLLQLMQGALLPTAGEIQGLKTAKIAYVEQELAYFDRQNISAEEADLLAKWQVPNLSFSALSGGEKLKMRLAEGFSQNAQLLLLDEPTNHLDEHSTAFLIEQIQHYKGTIILVSHDRYFLDKIATKIWSIEDKTLIEHSGNYTSYMTEREHRRLTQQRAYDKQQKNIARIEAQMQELTAWAQKGHAQSTKLEGFKEYHRVKAKRLDSQVKSKKKRLEAELAKAKVEAIAPEAEVRFSLGTTQRVGKRLLETKHLSLSFGERTLFKNVTITAQHGDKVAITGKNGSGKTSFLKVILGQLEANGEIWFSPAAKIGYLTQEVFDLPLDQTPAQYFYKETFEEQGKVRTLMKNLGFTATHWTSAIGDMSMGERIKCKLMAYILEDKNVLILDEPTNHLDLPSREQLEHTLAQYNGTLLVVSHDRYFLEKVTNSIWELHNQRIEKKWRDNAPPKQVDDQEALRLKLETERQEILGKLSFLTVKDKDYAMLDQKFNELTKQINTLK
;
A
#
# COMPACT_ATOMS: atom_id res chain seq x y z
N MET A 1 -31.40 -0.98 -14.35
CA MET A 1 -30.86 -2.33 -14.05
C MET A 1 -31.64 -2.91 -12.89
N LYS A 2 -31.98 -4.20 -12.96
CA LYS A 2 -32.77 -4.89 -11.92
C LYS A 2 -31.87 -5.19 -10.72
N GLU A 3 -32.38 -4.96 -9.49
CA GLU A 3 -31.68 -5.36 -8.27
C GLU A 3 -31.66 -6.89 -8.15
N LEU A 4 -30.49 -7.45 -7.87
CA LEU A 4 -30.28 -8.90 -7.70
C LEU A 4 -30.19 -9.28 -6.22
N LEU A 5 -29.35 -8.56 -5.48
CA LEU A 5 -29.19 -8.69 -4.03
C LEU A 5 -29.18 -7.32 -3.36
N LYS A 6 -29.71 -7.25 -2.14
CA LYS A 6 -29.66 -6.07 -1.30
C LYS A 6 -29.29 -6.44 0.13
N LEU A 7 -28.19 -5.89 0.61
CA LEU A 7 -27.76 -5.99 2.01
C LEU A 7 -28.37 -4.82 2.77
N GLN A 8 -29.03 -5.07 3.91
CA GLN A 8 -29.66 -4.03 4.75
C GLN A 8 -29.16 -4.16 6.18
N ASN A 9 -28.33 -3.21 6.60
CA ASN A 9 -27.79 -3.14 7.95
C ASN A 9 -27.24 -4.48 8.47
N VAL A 10 -26.52 -5.20 7.63
CA VAL A 10 -25.98 -6.51 7.96
C VAL A 10 -24.92 -6.37 9.04
N ARG A 11 -25.14 -7.09 10.14
CA ARG A 11 -24.18 -7.27 11.23
C ARG A 11 -23.74 -8.72 11.29
N TYR A 12 -22.47 -8.95 11.56
CA TYR A 12 -21.94 -10.28 11.76
C TYR A 12 -20.83 -10.30 12.79
N ASP A 13 -20.97 -11.20 13.77
CA ASP A 13 -20.02 -11.39 14.86
C ASP A 13 -19.40 -12.81 14.75
N VAL A 14 -18.08 -12.93 14.93
CA VAL A 14 -17.35 -14.22 14.94
C VAL A 14 -16.73 -14.40 16.32
N LYS A 15 -17.17 -15.40 17.10
CA LYS A 15 -16.61 -15.70 18.44
C LYS A 15 -16.38 -14.44 19.27
N ASP A 16 -17.41 -13.63 19.49
CA ASP A 16 -17.40 -12.36 20.24
C ASP A 16 -16.59 -11.22 19.61
N THR A 17 -16.06 -11.42 18.41
CA THR A 17 -15.39 -10.34 17.65
C THR A 17 -16.34 -9.79 16.59
N LEU A 18 -16.71 -8.51 16.69
CA LEU A 18 -17.53 -7.82 15.71
C LEU A 18 -16.75 -7.65 14.40
N LEU A 19 -17.24 -8.29 13.33
CA LEU A 19 -16.66 -8.22 12.00
C LEU A 19 -17.31 -7.14 11.14
N PHE A 20 -18.66 -7.10 11.15
CA PHE A 20 -19.46 -6.09 10.44
C PHE A 20 -20.45 -5.47 11.40
N GLU A 21 -20.62 -4.14 11.30
CA GLU A 21 -21.56 -3.39 12.17
C GLU A 21 -22.83 -2.95 11.43
N HIS A 22 -22.70 -2.29 10.28
CA HIS A 22 -23.81 -1.78 9.48
C HIS A 22 -23.50 -1.88 7.98
N VAL A 23 -23.33 -3.10 7.47
CA VAL A 23 -23.07 -3.30 6.05
C VAL A 23 -24.36 -3.15 5.27
N THR A 24 -24.40 -2.13 4.40
CA THR A 24 -25.51 -1.89 3.48
C THR A 24 -24.97 -1.73 2.08
N GLY A 25 -25.57 -2.43 1.11
CA GLY A 25 -25.10 -2.39 -0.26
C GLY A 25 -26.13 -2.97 -1.23
N THR A 26 -26.06 -2.56 -2.50
CA THR A 26 -26.97 -3.02 -3.55
C THR A 26 -26.19 -3.57 -4.73
N VAL A 27 -26.53 -4.79 -5.13
CA VAL A 27 -25.99 -5.50 -6.28
C VAL A 27 -27.02 -5.49 -7.42
N LYS A 28 -26.64 -4.92 -8.55
CA LYS A 28 -27.50 -4.87 -9.75
C LYS A 28 -27.05 -5.89 -10.77
N GLN A 29 -27.99 -6.34 -11.59
CA GLN A 29 -27.72 -7.32 -12.63
C GLN A 29 -26.70 -6.80 -13.66
N GLY A 30 -25.67 -7.60 -13.96
CA GLY A 30 -24.62 -7.28 -14.91
C GLY A 30 -23.49 -6.41 -14.34
N GLU A 31 -23.49 -6.07 -13.03
CA GLU A 31 -22.36 -5.40 -12.38
C GLU A 31 -21.20 -6.37 -12.11
N VAL A 32 -19.97 -5.85 -12.19
CA VAL A 32 -18.77 -6.52 -11.69
C VAL A 32 -18.27 -5.73 -10.47
N ILE A 33 -18.43 -6.30 -9.29
CA ILE A 33 -18.12 -5.65 -8.02
C ILE A 33 -16.84 -6.24 -7.45
N GLY A 34 -15.82 -5.39 -7.27
CA GLY A 34 -14.58 -5.74 -6.59
C GLY A 34 -14.65 -5.42 -5.11
N ILE A 35 -14.46 -6.40 -4.23
CA ILE A 35 -14.38 -6.22 -2.78
C ILE A 35 -12.92 -6.09 -2.37
N ILE A 36 -12.60 -5.00 -1.68
CA ILE A 36 -11.26 -4.72 -1.15
C ILE A 36 -11.34 -4.43 0.36
N GLY A 37 -10.21 -4.58 1.04
CA GLY A 37 -10.11 -4.33 2.48
C GLY A 37 -8.90 -5.04 3.09
N ARG A 38 -8.61 -4.76 4.37
CA ARG A 38 -7.51 -5.40 5.10
C ARG A 38 -7.69 -6.92 5.21
N ASN A 39 -6.58 -7.64 5.43
CA ASN A 39 -6.66 -9.04 5.82
C ASN A 39 -7.41 -9.16 7.15
N GLY A 40 -8.30 -10.16 7.25
CA GLY A 40 -9.18 -10.32 8.40
C GLY A 40 -10.37 -9.35 8.47
N ALA A 41 -10.56 -8.43 7.51
CA ALA A 41 -11.73 -7.54 7.48
C ALA A 41 -13.05 -8.24 7.14
N GLY A 42 -13.02 -9.54 6.83
CA GLY A 42 -14.22 -10.33 6.58
C GLY A 42 -14.65 -10.43 5.11
N LYS A 43 -13.75 -10.14 4.16
CA LYS A 43 -14.08 -10.20 2.71
C LYS A 43 -14.70 -11.55 2.29
N SER A 44 -14.03 -12.67 2.59
CA SER A 44 -14.54 -14.02 2.31
C SER A 44 -15.83 -14.33 3.10
N THR A 45 -15.91 -13.85 4.34
CA THR A 45 -17.12 -13.97 5.17
C THR A 45 -18.31 -13.24 4.52
N LEU A 46 -18.06 -12.07 3.93
CA LEU A 46 -19.10 -11.33 3.21
C LEU A 46 -19.59 -12.11 1.97
N LEU A 47 -18.67 -12.77 1.23
CA LEU A 47 -19.05 -13.67 0.12
C LEU A 47 -19.90 -14.85 0.62
N GLN A 48 -19.53 -15.49 1.74
CA GLN A 48 -20.28 -16.61 2.33
C GLN A 48 -21.67 -16.18 2.83
N LEU A 49 -21.81 -14.97 3.39
CA LEU A 49 -23.10 -14.38 3.74
C LEU A 49 -23.97 -14.16 2.49
N MET A 50 -23.37 -13.67 1.39
CA MET A 50 -24.07 -13.47 0.11
C MET A 50 -24.38 -14.77 -0.62
N GLN A 51 -23.62 -15.85 -0.38
CA GLN A 51 -23.94 -17.20 -0.84
C GLN A 51 -25.11 -17.81 -0.04
N GLY A 52 -25.33 -17.35 1.20
CA GLY A 52 -26.30 -17.91 2.14
C GLY A 52 -25.75 -19.09 2.96
N ALA A 53 -24.45 -19.36 2.90
CA ALA A 53 -23.77 -20.36 3.75
C ALA A 53 -23.70 -19.92 5.21
N LEU A 54 -23.64 -18.60 5.45
CA LEU A 54 -23.71 -17.99 6.77
C LEU A 54 -24.94 -17.11 6.88
N LEU A 55 -25.48 -17.01 8.08
CA LEU A 55 -26.61 -16.12 8.38
C LEU A 55 -26.10 -14.89 9.15
N PRO A 56 -26.55 -13.68 8.80
CA PRO A 56 -26.17 -12.47 9.55
C PRO A 56 -26.71 -12.53 10.99
N THR A 57 -25.94 -11.96 11.94
CA THR A 57 -26.36 -11.84 13.35
C THR A 57 -27.52 -10.84 13.50
N ALA A 58 -27.52 -9.78 12.66
CA ALA A 58 -28.62 -8.83 12.56
C ALA A 58 -28.67 -8.25 11.12
N GLY A 59 -29.80 -7.62 10.76
CA GLY A 59 -30.05 -7.18 9.39
C GLY A 59 -30.50 -8.32 8.49
N GLU A 60 -30.57 -8.08 7.18
CA GLU A 60 -31.02 -9.08 6.21
C GLU A 60 -30.35 -8.91 4.86
N ILE A 61 -30.29 -10.02 4.11
CA ILE A 61 -29.85 -10.04 2.72
C ILE A 61 -31.02 -10.51 1.86
N GLN A 62 -31.58 -9.59 1.09
CA GLN A 62 -32.71 -9.84 0.20
C GLN A 62 -32.23 -10.35 -1.16
N GLY A 63 -32.99 -11.22 -1.80
CA GLY A 63 -32.70 -11.77 -3.13
C GLY A 63 -32.01 -13.14 -3.15
N LEU A 64 -31.46 -13.64 -2.05
CA LEU A 64 -30.73 -14.92 -1.97
C LEU A 64 -31.53 -16.13 -2.46
N LYS A 65 -32.83 -16.19 -2.11
CA LYS A 65 -33.70 -17.35 -2.44
C LYS A 65 -34.06 -17.46 -3.91
N THR A 66 -33.90 -16.41 -4.70
CA THR A 66 -34.32 -16.32 -6.10
C THR A 66 -33.17 -16.34 -7.09
N ALA A 67 -31.94 -16.10 -6.64
CA ALA A 67 -30.77 -16.07 -7.51
C ALA A 67 -30.06 -17.43 -7.54
N LYS A 68 -29.69 -17.90 -8.75
CA LYS A 68 -28.71 -18.99 -8.88
C LYS A 68 -27.33 -18.44 -8.63
N ILE A 69 -26.68 -18.89 -7.54
CA ILE A 69 -25.37 -18.41 -7.08
C ILE A 69 -24.34 -19.52 -7.27
N ALA A 70 -23.21 -19.19 -7.88
CA ALA A 70 -22.02 -20.03 -7.91
C ALA A 70 -20.91 -19.36 -7.08
N TYR A 71 -20.15 -20.14 -6.32
CA TYR A 71 -19.06 -19.64 -5.50
C TYR A 71 -17.76 -20.42 -5.75
N VAL A 72 -16.70 -19.69 -6.08
CA VAL A 72 -15.34 -20.22 -6.24
C VAL A 72 -14.53 -19.78 -5.04
N GLU A 73 -14.28 -20.69 -4.11
CA GLU A 73 -13.54 -20.47 -2.87
C GLU A 73 -12.03 -20.29 -3.12
N GLN A 74 -11.33 -19.66 -2.19
CA GLN A 74 -9.88 -19.44 -2.30
C GLN A 74 -9.09 -20.75 -2.29
N GLU A 75 -9.40 -21.66 -1.36
CA GLU A 75 -8.75 -22.97 -1.23
C GLU A 75 -9.78 -24.05 -0.89
N LEU A 76 -9.67 -25.21 -1.53
CA LEU A 76 -10.42 -26.40 -1.20
C LEU A 76 -9.45 -27.55 -0.94
N ALA A 77 -9.64 -28.24 0.17
CA ALA A 77 -8.87 -29.44 0.52
C ALA A 77 -9.20 -30.61 -0.40
N TYR A 78 -10.43 -30.71 -0.86
CA TYR A 78 -10.95 -31.77 -1.71
C TYR A 78 -11.91 -31.20 -2.74
N PHE A 79 -11.83 -31.67 -3.98
CA PHE A 79 -12.69 -31.28 -5.09
C PHE A 79 -13.17 -32.56 -5.78
N ASP A 80 -14.45 -32.88 -5.58
CA ASP A 80 -15.07 -34.07 -6.20
C ASP A 80 -15.66 -33.67 -7.57
N ARG A 81 -15.26 -34.39 -8.57
CA ARG A 81 -15.59 -34.12 -9.95
C ARG A 81 -16.47 -35.22 -10.52
N GLN A 82 -17.79 -35.03 -10.52
CA GLN A 82 -18.71 -36.07 -10.97
C GLN A 82 -19.08 -36.00 -12.46
N ASN A 83 -19.20 -34.80 -13.05
CA ASN A 83 -19.54 -34.64 -14.47
C ASN A 83 -18.95 -33.35 -15.04
N ILE A 84 -18.19 -33.43 -16.11
CA ILE A 84 -17.65 -32.27 -16.81
C ILE A 84 -18.60 -31.85 -17.91
N SER A 85 -19.08 -30.60 -17.89
CA SER A 85 -19.83 -30.04 -19.01
C SER A 85 -18.94 -29.76 -20.21
N ALA A 86 -19.52 -29.68 -21.40
CA ALA A 86 -18.78 -29.37 -22.62
C ALA A 86 -18.12 -27.97 -22.53
N GLU A 87 -18.80 -27.01 -21.90
CA GLU A 87 -18.28 -25.65 -21.66
C GLU A 87 -17.09 -25.66 -20.70
N GLU A 88 -17.17 -26.46 -19.63
CA GLU A 88 -16.07 -26.62 -18.69
C GLU A 88 -14.86 -27.25 -19.35
N ALA A 89 -15.04 -28.28 -20.17
CA ALA A 89 -13.97 -28.96 -20.91
C ALA A 89 -13.26 -27.99 -21.88
N ASP A 90 -13.99 -27.11 -22.56
CA ASP A 90 -13.45 -26.09 -23.44
C ASP A 90 -12.61 -25.05 -22.66
N LEU A 91 -13.10 -24.58 -21.50
CA LEU A 91 -12.36 -23.67 -20.63
C LEU A 91 -11.08 -24.30 -20.09
N LEU A 92 -11.11 -25.56 -19.67
CA LEU A 92 -9.94 -26.29 -19.19
C LEU A 92 -8.89 -26.44 -20.28
N ALA A 93 -9.31 -26.74 -21.51
CA ALA A 93 -8.41 -26.82 -22.66
C ALA A 93 -7.75 -25.46 -22.96
N LYS A 94 -8.52 -24.38 -22.95
CA LYS A 94 -8.03 -23.02 -23.16
C LYS A 94 -7.06 -22.57 -22.04
N TRP A 95 -7.33 -22.94 -20.79
CA TRP A 95 -6.42 -22.70 -19.68
C TRP A 95 -5.22 -23.66 -19.62
N GLN A 96 -5.15 -24.64 -20.54
CA GLN A 96 -4.09 -25.64 -20.59
C GLN A 96 -3.94 -26.41 -19.26
N VAL A 97 -5.05 -26.74 -18.62
CA VAL A 97 -5.04 -27.54 -17.40
C VAL A 97 -4.78 -29.00 -17.76
N PRO A 98 -3.74 -29.65 -17.18
CA PRO A 98 -3.45 -31.04 -17.48
C PRO A 98 -4.56 -31.96 -16.94
N ASN A 99 -4.83 -33.05 -17.65
CA ASN A 99 -5.83 -34.04 -17.22
C ASN A 99 -5.21 -34.97 -16.15
N LEU A 100 -5.04 -34.43 -14.95
CA LEU A 100 -4.51 -35.11 -13.77
C LEU A 100 -5.53 -35.09 -12.63
N SER A 101 -5.34 -35.94 -11.61
CA SER A 101 -6.13 -35.86 -10.38
C SER A 101 -5.93 -34.50 -9.70
N PHE A 102 -6.96 -33.99 -9.03
CA PHE A 102 -6.90 -32.67 -8.36
C PHE A 102 -5.73 -32.58 -7.37
N SER A 103 -5.40 -33.66 -6.66
CA SER A 103 -4.27 -33.71 -5.72
C SER A 103 -2.90 -33.53 -6.39
N ALA A 104 -2.76 -33.94 -7.65
CA ALA A 104 -1.51 -33.87 -8.41
C ALA A 104 -1.31 -32.52 -9.12
N LEU A 105 -2.34 -31.66 -9.18
CA LEU A 105 -2.28 -30.35 -9.79
C LEU A 105 -1.56 -29.34 -8.89
N SER A 106 -0.85 -28.41 -9.53
CA SER A 106 -0.30 -27.22 -8.85
C SER A 106 -1.42 -26.30 -8.35
N GLY A 107 -1.11 -25.40 -7.39
CA GLY A 107 -2.08 -24.43 -6.86
C GLY A 107 -2.78 -23.60 -7.94
N GLY A 108 -2.03 -23.13 -8.93
CA GLY A 108 -2.59 -22.39 -10.07
C GLY A 108 -3.49 -23.24 -10.97
N GLU A 109 -3.13 -24.50 -11.23
CA GLU A 109 -3.97 -25.43 -12.03
C GLU A 109 -5.25 -25.80 -11.29
N LYS A 110 -5.17 -26.01 -9.96
CA LYS A 110 -6.35 -26.22 -9.10
C LYS A 110 -7.33 -25.05 -9.18
N LEU A 111 -6.80 -23.82 -9.13
CA LEU A 111 -7.63 -22.61 -9.26
C LEU A 111 -8.29 -22.51 -10.64
N LYS A 112 -7.53 -22.74 -11.72
CA LYS A 112 -8.05 -22.74 -13.09
C LYS A 112 -9.19 -23.76 -13.26
N MET A 113 -9.06 -24.92 -12.65
CA MET A 113 -10.11 -25.95 -12.68
C MET A 113 -11.40 -25.46 -11.99
N ARG A 114 -11.29 -24.88 -10.81
CA ARG A 114 -12.45 -24.33 -10.09
C ARG A 114 -13.10 -23.13 -10.80
N LEU A 115 -12.29 -22.29 -11.42
CA LEU A 115 -12.80 -21.20 -12.25
C LEU A 115 -13.57 -21.73 -13.46
N ALA A 116 -13.05 -22.76 -14.16
CA ALA A 116 -13.75 -23.37 -15.29
C ALA A 116 -15.12 -23.92 -14.87
N GLU A 117 -15.20 -24.60 -13.73
CA GLU A 117 -16.48 -25.05 -13.17
C GLU A 117 -17.40 -23.88 -12.83
N GLY A 118 -16.92 -22.88 -12.10
CA GLY A 118 -17.72 -21.71 -11.72
C GLY A 118 -18.32 -20.97 -12.92
N PHE A 119 -17.54 -20.75 -13.97
CA PHE A 119 -18.01 -20.11 -15.20
C PHE A 119 -19.00 -21.00 -15.97
N SER A 120 -18.77 -22.32 -16.04
CA SER A 120 -19.64 -23.25 -16.76
C SER A 120 -21.06 -23.40 -16.17
N GLN A 121 -21.21 -23.03 -14.87
CA GLN A 121 -22.53 -23.08 -14.20
C GLN A 121 -23.51 -22.02 -14.72
N ASN A 122 -23.05 -21.00 -15.44
CA ASN A 122 -23.89 -19.93 -15.99
C ASN A 122 -24.84 -19.35 -14.93
N ALA A 123 -24.31 -19.07 -13.73
CA ALA A 123 -25.08 -18.57 -12.61
C ALA A 123 -25.48 -17.09 -12.81
N GLN A 124 -26.58 -16.66 -12.19
CA GLN A 124 -26.97 -15.24 -12.19
C GLN A 124 -26.01 -14.39 -11.39
N LEU A 125 -25.42 -14.97 -10.33
CA LEU A 125 -24.38 -14.37 -9.49
C LEU A 125 -23.21 -15.33 -9.35
N LEU A 126 -22.04 -14.89 -9.77
CA LEU A 126 -20.78 -15.61 -9.60
C LEU A 126 -19.95 -14.89 -8.52
N LEU A 127 -19.62 -15.60 -7.45
CA LEU A 127 -18.78 -15.14 -6.38
C LEU A 127 -17.38 -15.74 -6.54
N LEU A 128 -16.34 -14.90 -6.54
CA LEU A 128 -14.96 -15.32 -6.71
C LEU A 128 -14.10 -14.82 -5.53
N ASP A 129 -13.44 -15.73 -4.83
CA ASP A 129 -12.55 -15.37 -3.72
C ASP A 129 -11.09 -15.52 -4.15
N GLU A 130 -10.39 -14.37 -4.28
CA GLU A 130 -9.00 -14.25 -4.74
C GLU A 130 -8.69 -15.03 -6.03
N PRO A 131 -9.43 -14.79 -7.14
CA PRO A 131 -9.30 -15.57 -8.36
C PRO A 131 -8.00 -15.36 -9.12
N THR A 132 -7.17 -14.40 -8.72
CA THR A 132 -5.87 -14.11 -9.33
C THR A 132 -4.69 -14.76 -8.62
N ASN A 133 -4.89 -15.33 -7.43
CA ASN A 133 -3.82 -15.98 -6.67
C ASN A 133 -3.20 -17.15 -7.46
N HIS A 134 -1.87 -17.19 -7.51
CA HIS A 134 -1.11 -18.21 -8.24
C HIS A 134 -1.33 -18.24 -9.77
N LEU A 135 -2.06 -17.27 -10.35
CA LEU A 135 -2.15 -17.13 -11.81
C LEU A 135 -0.96 -16.32 -12.34
N ASP A 136 -0.45 -16.74 -13.50
CA ASP A 136 0.50 -15.92 -14.24
C ASP A 136 -0.23 -14.87 -15.09
N GLU A 137 0.53 -13.97 -15.69
CA GLU A 137 0.00 -12.87 -16.50
C GLU A 137 -0.91 -13.33 -17.64
N HIS A 138 -0.55 -14.42 -18.32
CA HIS A 138 -1.34 -14.97 -19.42
C HIS A 138 -2.68 -15.52 -18.93
N SER A 139 -2.68 -16.27 -17.83
CA SER A 139 -3.89 -16.82 -17.22
C SER A 139 -4.78 -15.73 -16.65
N THR A 140 -4.21 -14.68 -16.08
CA THR A 140 -4.94 -13.50 -15.60
C THR A 140 -5.59 -12.73 -16.75
N ALA A 141 -4.88 -12.56 -17.88
CA ALA A 141 -5.46 -11.93 -19.08
C ALA A 141 -6.65 -12.72 -19.62
N PHE A 142 -6.55 -14.05 -19.67
CA PHE A 142 -7.66 -14.90 -20.07
C PHE A 142 -8.84 -14.83 -19.08
N LEU A 143 -8.58 -14.78 -17.78
CA LEU A 143 -9.63 -14.59 -16.76
C LEU A 143 -10.36 -13.25 -16.96
N ILE A 144 -9.63 -12.17 -17.24
CA ILE A 144 -10.23 -10.85 -17.56
C ILE A 144 -11.18 -10.99 -18.74
N GLU A 145 -10.77 -11.67 -19.82
CA GLU A 145 -11.60 -11.89 -20.99
C GLU A 145 -12.88 -12.69 -20.66
N GLN A 146 -12.77 -13.76 -19.86
CA GLN A 146 -13.91 -14.55 -19.42
C GLN A 146 -14.90 -13.71 -18.58
N ILE A 147 -14.41 -12.87 -17.67
CA ILE A 147 -15.25 -11.98 -16.85
C ILE A 147 -15.98 -10.96 -17.74
N GLN A 148 -15.30 -10.36 -18.71
CA GLN A 148 -15.89 -9.36 -19.61
C GLN A 148 -17.00 -9.95 -20.52
N HIS A 149 -16.91 -11.25 -20.84
CA HIS A 149 -17.92 -11.94 -21.64
C HIS A 149 -19.04 -12.61 -20.81
N TYR A 150 -18.89 -12.62 -19.48
CA TYR A 150 -19.87 -13.25 -18.60
C TYR A 150 -21.17 -12.45 -18.54
N LYS A 151 -22.30 -13.11 -18.80
CA LYS A 151 -23.62 -12.46 -18.86
C LYS A 151 -24.26 -12.22 -17.49
N GLY A 152 -23.77 -12.89 -16.45
CA GLY A 152 -24.25 -12.74 -15.08
C GLY A 152 -23.63 -11.55 -14.36
N THR A 153 -23.93 -11.46 -13.07
CA THR A 153 -23.31 -10.52 -12.13
C THR A 153 -22.13 -11.18 -11.46
N ILE A 154 -21.04 -10.47 -11.27
CA ILE A 154 -19.85 -11.01 -10.60
C ILE A 154 -19.54 -10.16 -9.37
N ILE A 155 -19.29 -10.82 -8.26
CA ILE A 155 -18.70 -10.20 -7.08
C ILE A 155 -17.41 -10.94 -6.76
N LEU A 156 -16.32 -10.20 -6.63
CA LEU A 156 -15.02 -10.83 -6.40
C LEU A 156 -14.22 -10.10 -5.35
N VAL A 157 -13.47 -10.87 -4.59
CA VAL A 157 -12.41 -10.38 -3.71
C VAL A 157 -11.09 -10.47 -4.45
N SER A 158 -10.35 -9.40 -4.54
CA SER A 158 -8.99 -9.44 -5.09
C SER A 158 -8.10 -8.35 -4.52
N HIS A 159 -6.81 -8.66 -4.41
CA HIS A 159 -5.74 -7.73 -4.08
C HIS A 159 -4.94 -7.31 -5.33
N ASP A 160 -5.29 -7.81 -6.50
CA ASP A 160 -4.67 -7.42 -7.78
C ASP A 160 -5.32 -6.14 -8.33
N ARG A 161 -4.59 -5.03 -8.22
CA ARG A 161 -5.04 -3.70 -8.64
C ARG A 161 -5.27 -3.60 -10.15
N TYR A 162 -4.37 -4.18 -10.93
CA TYR A 162 -4.49 -4.18 -12.39
C TYR A 162 -5.72 -4.95 -12.84
N PHE A 163 -5.94 -6.11 -12.24
CA PHE A 163 -7.11 -6.92 -12.51
C PHE A 163 -8.40 -6.17 -12.16
N LEU A 164 -8.51 -5.63 -10.94
CA LEU A 164 -9.66 -4.84 -10.51
C LEU A 164 -9.91 -3.62 -11.42
N ASP A 165 -8.85 -2.94 -11.86
CA ASP A 165 -8.98 -1.76 -12.71
C ASP A 165 -9.55 -2.08 -14.10
N LYS A 166 -9.27 -3.29 -14.62
CA LYS A 166 -9.74 -3.75 -15.93
C LYS A 166 -11.17 -4.26 -15.95
N ILE A 167 -11.67 -4.78 -14.82
CA ILE A 167 -12.96 -5.49 -14.80
C ILE A 167 -14.02 -4.84 -13.92
N ALA A 168 -13.64 -4.19 -12.81
CA ALA A 168 -14.61 -3.69 -11.85
C ALA A 168 -15.39 -2.49 -12.39
N THR A 169 -16.71 -2.55 -12.29
CA THR A 169 -17.62 -1.44 -12.53
C THR A 169 -17.99 -0.72 -11.23
N LYS A 170 -17.78 -1.38 -10.10
CA LYS A 170 -18.00 -0.86 -8.76
C LYS A 170 -16.99 -1.47 -7.80
N ILE A 171 -16.51 -0.67 -6.85
CA ILE A 171 -15.63 -1.12 -5.76
C ILE A 171 -16.39 -1.03 -4.43
N TRP A 172 -16.32 -2.10 -3.65
CA TRP A 172 -16.75 -2.18 -2.27
C TRP A 172 -15.54 -2.25 -1.36
N SER A 173 -15.29 -1.21 -0.57
CA SER A 173 -14.23 -1.17 0.41
C SER A 173 -14.77 -1.47 1.80
N ILE A 174 -14.16 -2.45 2.49
CA ILE A 174 -14.46 -2.73 3.89
C ILE A 174 -13.47 -1.97 4.75
N GLU A 175 -13.93 -0.90 5.39
CA GLU A 175 -13.17 -0.01 6.26
C GLU A 175 -13.90 0.14 7.60
N ASP A 176 -13.18 0.03 8.71
CA ASP A 176 -13.74 0.20 10.06
C ASP A 176 -15.06 -0.55 10.29
N LYS A 177 -15.12 -1.82 9.84
CA LYS A 177 -16.29 -2.73 9.96
C LYS A 177 -17.54 -2.28 9.19
N THR A 178 -17.40 -1.30 8.32
CA THR A 178 -18.44 -0.79 7.43
C THR A 178 -18.12 -1.01 5.96
N LEU A 179 -19.12 -0.92 5.10
CA LEU A 179 -18.98 -1.02 3.66
C LEU A 179 -19.09 0.36 3.02
N ILE A 180 -18.10 0.71 2.21
CA ILE A 180 -18.11 1.93 1.40
C ILE A 180 -18.24 1.52 -0.06
N GLU A 181 -19.29 1.99 -0.73
CA GLU A 181 -19.51 1.79 -2.16
C GLU A 181 -18.88 2.92 -2.97
N HIS A 182 -18.17 2.56 -4.03
CA HIS A 182 -17.67 3.49 -5.03
C HIS A 182 -18.06 2.99 -6.44
N SER A 183 -18.73 3.84 -7.23
CA SER A 183 -19.04 3.53 -8.62
C SER A 183 -17.83 3.87 -9.50
N GLY A 184 -17.27 2.88 -10.16
CA GLY A 184 -16.10 2.99 -11.01
C GLY A 184 -15.07 1.90 -10.76
N ASN A 185 -13.93 2.02 -11.42
CA ASN A 185 -12.81 1.08 -11.32
C ASN A 185 -11.90 1.38 -10.11
N TYR A 186 -10.85 0.59 -9.95
CA TYR A 186 -9.91 0.73 -8.85
C TYR A 186 -9.17 2.09 -8.86
N THR A 187 -8.73 2.55 -10.02
CA THR A 187 -8.03 3.85 -10.15
C THR A 187 -8.93 5.02 -9.71
N SER A 188 -10.20 5.04 -10.11
CA SER A 188 -11.14 6.08 -9.70
C SER A 188 -11.42 6.05 -8.19
N TYR A 189 -11.54 4.85 -7.61
CA TYR A 189 -11.66 4.67 -6.15
C TYR A 189 -10.46 5.25 -5.40
N MET A 190 -9.23 4.94 -5.85
CA MET A 190 -8.01 5.45 -5.22
C MET A 190 -7.91 6.96 -5.27
N THR A 191 -8.27 7.57 -6.40
CA THR A 191 -8.30 9.03 -6.55
C THR A 191 -9.28 9.67 -5.57
N GLU A 192 -10.49 9.11 -5.43
CA GLU A 192 -11.47 9.61 -4.48
C GLU A 192 -11.04 9.38 -3.03
N ARG A 193 -10.46 8.21 -2.72
CA ARG A 193 -9.90 7.90 -1.40
C ARG A 193 -8.82 8.90 -0.99
N GLU A 194 -7.89 9.20 -1.91
CA GLU A 194 -6.84 10.19 -1.69
C GLU A 194 -7.42 11.60 -1.48
N HIS A 195 -8.40 12.00 -2.29
CA HIS A 195 -9.09 13.29 -2.12
C HIS A 195 -9.81 13.39 -0.77
N ARG A 196 -10.53 12.34 -0.35
CA ARG A 196 -11.17 12.27 0.98
C ARG A 196 -10.14 12.41 2.08
N ARG A 197 -9.02 11.69 1.98
CA ARG A 197 -7.93 11.74 2.95
C ARG A 197 -7.30 13.11 3.06
N LEU A 198 -6.98 13.74 1.93
CA LEU A 198 -6.44 15.11 1.90
C LEU A 198 -7.41 16.13 2.51
N THR A 199 -8.71 15.97 2.25
CA THR A 199 -9.75 16.82 2.83
C THR A 199 -9.84 16.64 4.35
N GLN A 200 -9.82 15.40 4.83
CA GLN A 200 -9.79 15.10 6.27
C GLN A 200 -8.51 15.64 6.93
N GLN A 201 -7.35 15.46 6.29
CA GLN A 201 -6.08 15.98 6.80
C GLN A 201 -6.12 17.51 6.94
N ARG A 202 -6.60 18.21 5.91
CA ARG A 202 -6.79 19.67 5.97
C ARG A 202 -7.75 20.10 7.07
N ALA A 203 -8.85 19.37 7.27
CA ALA A 203 -9.80 19.62 8.34
C ALA A 203 -9.15 19.42 9.71
N TYR A 204 -8.38 18.35 9.90
CA TYR A 204 -7.61 18.07 11.11
C TYR A 204 -6.56 19.16 11.38
N ASP A 205 -5.75 19.54 10.37
CA ASP A 205 -4.74 20.60 10.53
C ASP A 205 -5.36 21.94 10.89
N LYS A 206 -6.50 22.29 10.28
CA LYS A 206 -7.27 23.48 10.62
C LYS A 206 -7.77 23.43 12.07
N GLN A 207 -8.21 22.28 12.50
CA GLN A 207 -8.67 22.07 13.87
C GLN A 207 -7.51 22.19 14.87
N GLN A 208 -6.35 21.54 14.58
CA GLN A 208 -5.17 21.66 15.44
C GLN A 208 -4.71 23.13 15.60
N LYS A 209 -4.71 23.90 14.49
CA LYS A 209 -4.45 25.33 14.53
C LYS A 209 -5.46 26.09 15.39
N ASN A 210 -6.74 25.74 15.33
CA ASN A 210 -7.77 26.35 16.17
C ASN A 210 -7.58 25.99 17.65
N ILE A 211 -7.27 24.72 17.95
CA ILE A 211 -6.97 24.26 19.32
C ILE A 211 -5.78 25.06 19.89
N ALA A 212 -4.66 25.10 19.15
CA ALA A 212 -3.48 25.83 19.57
C ALA A 212 -3.77 27.33 19.81
N ARG A 213 -4.60 27.95 18.93
CA ARG A 213 -5.04 29.34 19.12
C ARG A 213 -5.85 29.54 20.38
N ILE A 214 -6.78 28.62 20.66
CA ILE A 214 -7.64 28.66 21.84
C ILE A 214 -6.80 28.48 23.11
N GLU A 215 -5.86 27.54 23.11
CA GLU A 215 -4.95 27.30 24.23
C GLU A 215 -4.05 28.51 24.50
N ALA A 216 -3.50 29.12 23.45
CA ALA A 216 -2.72 30.36 23.58
C ALA A 216 -3.56 31.49 24.20
N GLN A 217 -4.79 31.70 23.75
CA GLN A 217 -5.70 32.69 24.33
C GLN A 217 -6.03 32.38 25.80
N MET A 218 -6.18 31.11 26.17
CA MET A 218 -6.40 30.71 27.57
C MET A 218 -5.16 31.03 28.44
N GLN A 219 -3.96 30.79 27.92
CA GLN A 219 -2.71 31.13 28.61
C GLN A 219 -2.56 32.64 28.79
N GLU A 220 -2.82 33.43 27.75
CA GLU A 220 -2.78 34.90 27.84
C GLU A 220 -3.78 35.44 28.86
N LEU A 221 -5.03 34.94 28.86
CA LEU A 221 -6.06 35.33 29.84
C LEU A 221 -5.66 34.98 31.26
N THR A 222 -5.03 33.82 31.46
CA THR A 222 -4.51 33.37 32.76
C THR A 222 -3.37 34.26 33.26
N ALA A 223 -2.42 34.54 32.36
CA ALA A 223 -1.29 35.43 32.66
C ALA A 223 -1.76 36.87 32.95
N TRP A 224 -2.76 37.35 32.22
CA TRP A 224 -3.36 38.66 32.45
C TRP A 224 -4.07 38.77 33.80
N ALA A 225 -4.85 37.73 34.18
CA ALA A 225 -5.49 37.64 35.51
C ALA A 225 -4.45 37.65 36.63
N GLN A 226 -3.34 36.88 36.49
CA GLN A 226 -2.27 36.84 37.47
C GLN A 226 -1.57 38.21 37.61
N LYS A 227 -1.32 38.92 36.51
CA LYS A 227 -0.78 40.28 36.54
C LYS A 227 -1.70 41.26 37.22
N GLY A 228 -3.02 41.19 36.99
CA GLY A 228 -4.04 41.99 37.62
C GLY A 228 -4.08 41.78 39.14
N HIS A 229 -3.97 40.54 39.61
CA HIS A 229 -3.89 40.20 41.03
C HIS A 229 -2.61 40.72 41.67
N ALA A 230 -1.45 40.54 41.00
CA ALA A 230 -0.15 41.02 41.51
C ALA A 230 -0.09 42.57 41.63
N GLN A 231 -0.75 43.30 40.74
CA GLN A 231 -0.85 44.75 40.82
C GLN A 231 -1.81 45.20 41.95
N SER A 232 -2.91 44.48 42.20
CA SER A 232 -3.86 44.83 43.28
C SER A 232 -3.29 44.67 44.68
N THR A 233 -2.25 43.83 44.84
CA THR A 233 -1.55 43.62 46.11
C THR A 233 -0.44 44.65 46.40
N LYS A 234 0.03 45.36 45.38
CA LYS A 234 1.17 46.32 45.51
C LYS A 234 0.75 47.79 45.74
N LEU A 235 -0.51 48.16 45.56
CA LEU A 235 -0.98 49.53 45.65
C LEU A 235 -1.68 49.80 47.02
N GLU A 236 -0.99 50.57 47.88
CA GLU A 236 -1.43 50.89 49.25
C GLU A 236 -2.34 52.12 49.31
N GLY A 237 -3.28 52.35 48.62
CA GLY A 237 -4.13 53.54 48.75
C GLY A 237 -5.62 53.36 48.45
N PHE A 238 -6.00 52.38 47.64
CA PHE A 238 -7.38 52.10 47.21
C PHE A 238 -7.65 50.61 47.14
N LYS A 239 -7.36 49.90 48.21
CA LYS A 239 -7.44 48.41 48.25
C LYS A 239 -8.82 47.88 47.86
N GLU A 240 -9.86 48.52 48.22
CA GLU A 240 -11.25 48.06 47.98
C GLU A 240 -11.69 48.22 46.51
N TYR A 241 -11.33 49.32 45.89
CA TYR A 241 -11.57 49.59 44.47
C TYR A 241 -10.82 48.59 43.57
N HIS A 242 -9.58 48.35 43.86
CA HIS A 242 -8.73 47.41 43.11
C HIS A 242 -9.20 45.95 43.31
N ARG A 243 -9.72 45.61 44.51
CA ARG A 243 -10.28 44.29 44.83
C ARG A 243 -11.59 44.03 44.08
N VAL A 244 -12.47 44.99 43.93
CA VAL A 244 -13.72 44.89 43.15
C VAL A 244 -13.40 44.78 41.65
N LYS A 245 -12.41 45.55 41.16
CA LYS A 245 -11.96 45.49 39.76
C LYS A 245 -11.34 44.15 39.43
N ALA A 246 -10.50 43.59 40.31
CA ALA A 246 -9.92 42.26 40.17
C ALA A 246 -11.01 41.15 40.17
N LYS A 247 -12.02 41.24 41.05
CA LYS A 247 -13.12 40.31 41.14
C LYS A 247 -14.01 40.31 39.88
N ARG A 248 -14.23 41.46 39.24
CA ARG A 248 -14.91 41.59 37.95
C ARG A 248 -14.11 40.98 36.81
N LEU A 249 -12.79 41.21 36.77
CA LEU A 249 -11.85 40.62 35.81
C LEU A 249 -11.82 39.10 35.92
N ASP A 250 -11.75 38.54 37.12
CA ASP A 250 -11.79 37.11 37.39
C ASP A 250 -13.10 36.47 36.89
N SER A 251 -14.24 37.12 37.12
CA SER A 251 -15.51 36.63 36.61
C SER A 251 -15.56 36.59 35.08
N GLN A 252 -15.03 37.64 34.42
CA GLN A 252 -14.95 37.69 32.96
C GLN A 252 -13.99 36.64 32.40
N VAL A 253 -12.82 36.42 33.02
CA VAL A 253 -11.84 35.40 32.64
C VAL A 253 -12.44 34.00 32.81
N LYS A 254 -13.13 33.73 33.95
CA LYS A 254 -13.81 32.44 34.17
C LYS A 254 -14.89 32.17 33.14
N SER A 255 -15.73 33.18 32.82
CA SER A 255 -16.77 33.05 31.81
C SER A 255 -16.19 32.77 30.42
N LYS A 256 -15.12 33.50 30.02
CA LYS A 256 -14.43 33.32 28.74
C LYS A 256 -13.73 31.98 28.68
N LYS A 257 -13.10 31.53 29.76
CA LYS A 257 -12.43 30.23 29.87
C LYS A 257 -13.44 29.08 29.70
N LYS A 258 -14.59 29.16 30.40
CA LYS A 258 -15.67 28.17 30.29
C LYS A 258 -16.22 28.07 28.85
N ARG A 259 -16.31 29.21 28.13
CA ARG A 259 -16.76 29.25 26.73
C ARG A 259 -15.71 28.59 25.82
N LEU A 260 -14.43 28.86 26.01
CA LEU A 260 -13.34 28.27 25.25
C LEU A 260 -13.19 26.75 25.52
N GLU A 261 -13.38 26.32 26.76
CA GLU A 261 -13.43 24.89 27.13
C GLU A 261 -14.59 24.14 26.45
N ALA A 262 -15.77 24.79 26.40
CA ALA A 262 -16.92 24.24 25.68
C ALA A 262 -16.70 24.18 24.15
N GLU A 263 -15.97 25.14 23.59
CA GLU A 263 -15.58 25.16 22.18
C GLU A 263 -14.54 24.05 21.86
N LEU A 264 -13.57 23.85 22.73
CA LEU A 264 -12.61 22.74 22.69
C LEU A 264 -13.30 21.37 22.77
N ALA A 265 -14.28 21.23 23.65
CA ALA A 265 -15.04 19.98 23.83
C ALA A 265 -15.87 19.62 22.58
N LYS A 266 -16.38 20.63 21.87
CA LYS A 266 -17.13 20.45 20.60
C LYS A 266 -16.22 20.18 19.40
N ALA A 267 -14.96 20.55 19.48
CA ALA A 267 -14.02 20.50 18.37
C ALA A 267 -13.26 19.16 18.26
N LYS A 268 -13.68 18.09 18.94
CA LYS A 268 -13.01 16.78 18.83
C LYS A 268 -13.41 16.11 17.52
N VAL A 269 -12.55 16.24 16.50
CA VAL A 269 -12.51 15.36 15.33
C VAL A 269 -11.45 14.30 15.59
N GLU A 270 -11.73 13.05 15.29
CA GLU A 270 -10.78 11.96 15.46
C GLU A 270 -9.55 12.19 14.58
N ALA A 271 -8.37 11.96 15.16
CA ALA A 271 -7.12 12.03 14.45
C ALA A 271 -7.06 10.92 13.40
N ILE A 272 -6.80 11.29 12.15
CA ILE A 272 -6.44 10.31 11.13
C ILE A 272 -5.13 9.68 11.56
N ALA A 273 -5.07 8.34 11.60
CA ALA A 273 -3.82 7.65 11.80
C ALA A 273 -2.85 8.07 10.67
N PRO A 274 -1.73 8.74 10.98
CA PRO A 274 -0.80 9.14 9.94
C PRO A 274 -0.28 7.87 9.28
N GLU A 275 -0.43 7.74 7.96
CA GLU A 275 0.40 6.80 7.23
C GLU A 275 1.84 7.23 7.46
N ALA A 276 2.62 6.34 8.06
CA ALA A 276 4.01 6.63 8.35
C ALA A 276 4.75 6.88 7.04
N GLU A 277 5.12 8.14 6.76
CA GLU A 277 6.10 8.43 5.73
C GLU A 277 7.43 7.81 6.15
N VAL A 278 7.76 6.72 5.52
CA VAL A 278 9.00 5.99 5.77
C VAL A 278 10.11 6.72 5.01
N ARG A 279 10.87 7.58 5.67
CA ARG A 279 12.08 8.17 5.10
C ARG A 279 13.28 7.34 5.52
N PHE A 280 13.75 6.47 4.64
CA PHE A 280 15.03 5.79 4.82
C PHE A 280 16.15 6.49 4.05
N SER A 281 17.10 7.01 4.74
CA SER A 281 18.44 7.24 4.20
C SER A 281 19.33 6.07 4.62
N LEU A 282 19.33 5.01 3.87
CA LEU A 282 20.34 3.97 4.00
C LEU A 282 21.60 4.50 3.33
N GLY A 283 22.45 5.13 4.12
CA GLY A 283 23.76 5.59 3.68
C GLY A 283 24.69 4.40 3.45
N THR A 284 24.73 3.88 2.24
CA THR A 284 25.87 3.04 1.82
C THR A 284 27.05 3.97 1.53
N THR A 285 27.87 4.24 2.55
CA THR A 285 29.06 5.10 2.46
C THR A 285 30.28 4.39 1.86
N GLN A 286 30.19 3.13 1.51
CA GLN A 286 31.31 2.43 0.90
C GLN A 286 31.30 2.61 -0.64
N ARG A 287 32.44 3.02 -1.20
CA ARG A 287 32.72 3.00 -2.64
C ARG A 287 32.74 1.53 -3.09
N VAL A 288 31.61 1.01 -3.50
CA VAL A 288 31.45 -0.33 -4.06
C VAL A 288 31.73 -0.26 -5.56
N GLY A 289 32.46 -1.22 -6.13
CA GLY A 289 32.66 -1.31 -7.57
C GLY A 289 31.33 -1.32 -8.33
N LYS A 290 31.30 -0.87 -9.59
CA LYS A 290 30.05 -0.76 -10.38
C LYS A 290 29.32 -2.10 -10.56
N ARG A 291 30.08 -3.23 -10.75
CA ARG A 291 29.51 -4.55 -11.02
C ARG A 291 29.12 -5.25 -9.72
N LEU A 292 27.91 -5.79 -9.67
CA LEU A 292 27.40 -6.57 -8.53
C LEU A 292 27.37 -8.07 -8.84
N LEU A 293 26.70 -8.44 -9.94
CA LEU A 293 26.45 -9.81 -10.36
C LEU A 293 26.78 -9.94 -11.84
N GLU A 294 27.46 -11.02 -12.21
CA GLU A 294 27.66 -11.44 -13.60
C GLU A 294 27.42 -12.93 -13.71
N THR A 295 26.64 -13.33 -14.70
CA THR A 295 26.48 -14.73 -15.07
C THR A 295 27.03 -14.93 -16.49
N LYS A 296 27.72 -16.07 -16.76
CA LYS A 296 28.19 -16.43 -18.08
C LYS A 296 27.77 -17.83 -18.43
N HIS A 297 27.11 -17.96 -19.58
CA HIS A 297 26.65 -19.23 -20.14
C HIS A 297 25.87 -20.11 -19.15
N LEU A 298 25.14 -19.49 -18.24
CA LEU A 298 24.40 -20.16 -17.17
C LEU A 298 23.27 -21.00 -17.78
N SER A 299 23.19 -22.27 -17.38
CA SER A 299 22.17 -23.20 -17.87
C SER A 299 21.69 -24.10 -16.75
N LEU A 300 20.37 -24.34 -16.69
CA LEU A 300 19.76 -25.22 -15.71
C LEU A 300 18.73 -26.14 -16.35
N SER A 301 18.83 -27.44 -16.05
CA SER A 301 17.89 -28.47 -16.50
C SER A 301 17.57 -29.42 -15.35
N PHE A 302 16.33 -29.86 -15.28
CA PHE A 302 15.87 -30.95 -14.40
C PHE A 302 15.46 -32.14 -15.26
N GLY A 303 16.29 -33.17 -15.30
CA GLY A 303 16.12 -34.28 -16.22
C GLY A 303 16.10 -33.77 -17.67
N GLU A 304 15.04 -34.08 -18.43
CA GLU A 304 14.86 -33.63 -19.82
C GLU A 304 14.33 -32.19 -19.92
N ARG A 305 13.83 -31.60 -18.84
CA ARG A 305 13.25 -30.26 -18.85
C ARG A 305 14.32 -29.19 -18.63
N THR A 306 14.66 -28.45 -19.68
CA THR A 306 15.52 -27.27 -19.57
C THR A 306 14.69 -26.05 -19.17
N LEU A 307 15.08 -25.39 -18.07
CA LEU A 307 14.44 -24.15 -17.61
C LEU A 307 15.05 -22.93 -18.30
N PHE A 308 16.38 -22.85 -18.35
CA PHE A 308 17.07 -21.80 -19.08
C PHE A 308 18.42 -22.28 -19.57
N LYS A 309 18.89 -21.70 -20.69
CA LYS A 309 20.10 -22.10 -21.38
C LYS A 309 20.91 -20.88 -21.82
N ASN A 310 22.23 -20.94 -21.59
CA ASN A 310 23.21 -19.96 -22.07
C ASN A 310 22.89 -18.52 -21.64
N VAL A 311 22.51 -18.32 -20.37
CA VAL A 311 22.17 -17.01 -19.83
C VAL A 311 23.43 -16.23 -19.45
N THR A 312 23.62 -15.08 -20.09
CA THR A 312 24.70 -14.13 -19.77
C THR A 312 24.09 -12.77 -19.49
N ILE A 313 24.08 -12.39 -18.20
CA ILE A 313 23.49 -11.12 -17.72
C ILE A 313 24.37 -10.50 -16.65
N THR A 314 24.24 -9.19 -16.50
CA THR A 314 24.98 -8.41 -15.50
C THR A 314 24.07 -7.45 -14.77
N ALA A 315 24.20 -7.37 -13.44
CA ALA A 315 23.62 -6.33 -12.60
C ALA A 315 24.70 -5.44 -12.01
N GLN A 316 24.38 -4.16 -11.87
CA GLN A 316 25.23 -3.17 -11.21
C GLN A 316 24.71 -2.87 -9.79
N HIS A 317 25.59 -2.34 -8.94
CA HIS A 317 25.16 -1.83 -7.63
C HIS A 317 24.17 -0.67 -7.83
N GLY A 318 23.02 -0.75 -7.14
CA GLY A 318 21.93 0.20 -7.28
C GLY A 318 20.88 -0.14 -8.33
N ASP A 319 21.10 -1.19 -9.15
CA ASP A 319 20.06 -1.67 -10.07
C ASP A 319 18.85 -2.18 -9.30
N LYS A 320 17.65 -1.81 -9.76
CA LYS A 320 16.38 -2.35 -9.28
C LYS A 320 15.73 -3.15 -10.39
N VAL A 321 15.82 -4.47 -10.31
CA VAL A 321 15.47 -5.40 -11.38
C VAL A 321 14.22 -6.18 -11.05
N ALA A 322 13.24 -6.16 -11.95
CA ALA A 322 12.11 -7.09 -11.96
C ALA A 322 12.49 -8.37 -12.70
N ILE A 323 12.23 -9.53 -12.13
CA ILE A 323 12.39 -10.82 -12.79
C ILE A 323 10.98 -11.34 -13.09
N THR A 324 10.62 -11.42 -14.37
CA THR A 324 9.28 -11.76 -14.85
C THR A 324 9.31 -13.00 -15.73
N GLY A 325 8.16 -13.61 -15.96
CA GLY A 325 8.00 -14.80 -16.81
C GLY A 325 6.84 -15.69 -16.37
N LYS A 326 6.43 -16.62 -17.22
CA LYS A 326 5.33 -17.57 -16.95
C LYS A 326 5.57 -18.38 -15.67
N ASN A 327 4.50 -18.92 -15.09
CA ASN A 327 4.64 -19.87 -13.99
C ASN A 327 5.41 -21.12 -14.46
N GLY A 328 6.31 -21.62 -13.60
CA GLY A 328 7.19 -22.74 -13.94
C GLY A 328 8.29 -22.42 -14.97
N SER A 329 8.52 -21.15 -15.33
CA SER A 329 9.63 -20.75 -16.22
C SER A 329 11.02 -20.80 -15.56
N GLY A 330 11.06 -20.97 -14.22
CA GLY A 330 12.32 -21.10 -13.48
C GLY A 330 12.77 -19.83 -12.74
N LYS A 331 11.89 -18.86 -12.49
CA LYS A 331 12.23 -17.60 -11.77
C LYS A 331 12.88 -17.86 -10.41
N THR A 332 12.18 -18.60 -9.53
CA THR A 332 12.70 -18.99 -8.20
C THR A 332 13.95 -19.87 -8.32
N SER A 333 14.00 -20.79 -9.31
CA SER A 333 15.19 -21.62 -9.56
C SER A 333 16.38 -20.75 -9.96
N PHE A 334 16.17 -19.73 -10.79
CA PHE A 334 17.21 -18.78 -11.16
C PHE A 334 17.72 -18.01 -9.92
N LEU A 335 16.84 -17.55 -9.02
CA LEU A 335 17.26 -16.93 -7.76
C LEU A 335 18.08 -17.88 -6.90
N LYS A 336 17.65 -19.15 -6.76
CA LYS A 336 18.39 -20.17 -5.99
C LYS A 336 19.77 -20.47 -6.60
N VAL A 337 19.87 -20.47 -7.93
CA VAL A 337 21.15 -20.68 -8.64
C VAL A 337 22.11 -19.53 -8.37
N ILE A 338 21.69 -18.28 -8.52
CA ILE A 338 22.54 -17.11 -8.25
C ILE A 338 22.92 -16.99 -6.77
N LEU A 339 22.14 -17.55 -5.86
CA LEU A 339 22.45 -17.63 -4.43
C LEU A 339 23.34 -18.82 -4.06
N GLY A 340 23.71 -19.69 -5.04
CA GLY A 340 24.50 -20.89 -4.78
C GLY A 340 23.75 -22.00 -4.03
N GLN A 341 22.41 -21.92 -3.95
CA GLN A 341 21.56 -22.94 -3.31
C GLN A 341 21.18 -24.08 -4.27
N LEU A 342 21.42 -23.89 -5.57
CA LEU A 342 21.15 -24.87 -6.63
C LEU A 342 22.29 -24.86 -7.63
N GLU A 343 22.82 -26.05 -7.95
CA GLU A 343 23.88 -26.21 -8.91
C GLU A 343 23.37 -26.00 -10.36
N ALA A 344 24.14 -25.30 -11.17
CA ALA A 344 23.86 -25.04 -12.57
C ALA A 344 25.16 -25.03 -13.38
N ASN A 345 25.06 -25.29 -14.67
CA ASN A 345 26.22 -25.18 -15.58
C ASN A 345 26.47 -23.72 -15.95
N GLY A 346 27.72 -23.27 -15.92
CA GLY A 346 28.13 -21.90 -16.23
C GLY A 346 28.87 -21.24 -15.08
N GLU A 347 29.15 -19.95 -15.22
CA GLU A 347 29.89 -19.17 -14.23
C GLU A 347 28.98 -18.13 -13.61
N ILE A 348 29.09 -17.96 -12.27
CA ILE A 348 28.42 -16.92 -11.50
C ILE A 348 29.47 -16.19 -10.70
N TRP A 349 29.49 -14.87 -10.83
CA TRP A 349 30.34 -14.02 -10.03
C TRP A 349 29.51 -12.97 -9.28
N PHE A 350 29.67 -12.90 -7.98
CA PHE A 350 29.14 -11.85 -7.13
C PHE A 350 30.25 -10.97 -6.57
N SER A 351 29.98 -9.68 -6.43
CA SER A 351 30.89 -8.75 -5.77
C SER A 351 31.15 -9.20 -4.33
N PRO A 352 32.43 -9.26 -3.87
CA PRO A 352 32.75 -9.58 -2.47
C PRO A 352 32.15 -8.58 -1.46
N ALA A 353 31.80 -7.38 -1.90
CA ALA A 353 31.14 -6.37 -1.09
C ALA A 353 29.60 -6.54 -1.00
N ALA A 354 29.05 -7.54 -1.68
CA ALA A 354 27.61 -7.81 -1.65
C ALA A 354 27.20 -8.45 -0.32
N LYS A 355 26.39 -7.73 0.45
CA LYS A 355 25.71 -8.25 1.64
C LYS A 355 24.28 -8.54 1.28
N ILE A 356 23.99 -9.81 1.00
CA ILE A 356 22.70 -10.24 0.44
C ILE A 356 21.69 -10.49 1.56
N GLY A 357 20.47 -9.94 1.41
CA GLY A 357 19.27 -10.33 2.13
C GLY A 357 18.33 -11.06 1.17
N TYR A 358 17.98 -12.29 1.45
CA TYR A 358 17.04 -13.07 0.63
C TYR A 358 15.73 -13.29 1.37
N LEU A 359 14.65 -12.75 0.83
CA LEU A 359 13.29 -12.96 1.30
C LEU A 359 12.63 -14.01 0.41
N THR A 360 12.40 -15.18 0.98
CA THR A 360 11.67 -16.28 0.35
C THR A 360 10.16 -16.02 0.38
N GLN A 361 9.41 -16.75 -0.43
CA GLN A 361 7.94 -16.72 -0.42
C GLN A 361 7.36 -17.03 0.98
N GLU A 362 8.06 -17.84 1.76
CA GLU A 362 7.69 -18.23 3.11
C GLU A 362 8.74 -17.69 4.10
N VAL A 363 8.31 -16.78 4.99
CA VAL A 363 9.20 -16.11 5.96
C VAL A 363 9.33 -16.99 7.21
N PHE A 364 9.91 -18.21 7.05
CA PHE A 364 10.06 -19.18 8.15
C PHE A 364 11.28 -18.96 9.04
N ASP A 365 12.22 -18.12 8.64
CA ASP A 365 13.48 -17.92 9.34
C ASP A 365 13.45 -16.82 10.41
N LEU A 366 12.25 -16.33 10.77
CA LEU A 366 12.05 -15.46 11.91
C LEU A 366 11.79 -16.28 13.18
N PRO A 367 12.30 -15.85 14.35
CA PRO A 367 12.02 -16.49 15.62
C PRO A 367 10.58 -16.19 16.05
N LEU A 368 9.65 -17.10 15.71
CA LEU A 368 8.21 -16.89 15.88
C LEU A 368 7.78 -16.77 17.34
N ASP A 369 8.54 -17.33 18.27
CA ASP A 369 8.34 -17.30 19.72
C ASP A 369 8.82 -16.03 20.40
N GLN A 370 9.65 -15.23 19.72
CA GLN A 370 10.17 -13.98 20.25
C GLN A 370 9.28 -12.80 19.88
N THR A 371 9.36 -11.74 20.72
CA THR A 371 8.79 -10.43 20.38
C THR A 371 9.79 -9.60 19.58
N PRO A 372 9.38 -8.62 18.77
CA PRO A 372 10.31 -7.68 18.13
C PRO A 372 11.20 -6.95 19.12
N ALA A 373 10.71 -6.70 20.34
CA ALA A 373 11.51 -6.10 21.41
C ALA A 373 12.71 -6.98 21.79
N GLN A 374 12.54 -8.28 21.80
CA GLN A 374 13.60 -9.27 22.10
C GLN A 374 14.50 -9.48 20.88
N TYR A 375 13.92 -9.70 19.69
CA TYR A 375 14.65 -10.00 18.48
C TYR A 375 15.56 -8.85 18.01
N PHE A 376 15.08 -7.59 18.13
CA PHE A 376 15.84 -6.39 17.77
C PHE A 376 16.47 -5.69 18.97
N TYR A 377 16.70 -6.39 20.07
CA TYR A 377 17.34 -5.80 21.24
C TYR A 377 18.73 -5.26 20.90
N LYS A 378 19.03 -4.06 21.39
CA LYS A 378 20.35 -3.42 21.31
C LYS A 378 20.76 -2.92 22.70
N GLU A 379 22.05 -3.01 23.00
CA GLU A 379 22.58 -2.65 24.31
C GLU A 379 22.56 -1.14 24.56
N THR A 380 22.77 -0.34 23.50
CA THR A 380 22.83 1.12 23.64
C THR A 380 21.46 1.77 23.44
N PHE A 381 21.18 2.82 24.22
CA PHE A 381 19.93 3.57 24.12
C PHE A 381 19.74 4.21 22.74
N GLU A 382 20.86 4.67 22.14
CA GLU A 382 20.82 5.31 20.81
C GLU A 382 20.43 4.32 19.71
N GLU A 383 21.03 3.12 19.69
CA GLU A 383 20.70 2.06 18.74
C GLU A 383 19.27 1.54 18.93
N GLN A 384 18.85 1.39 20.21
CA GLN A 384 17.48 1.01 20.52
C GLN A 384 16.49 2.08 20.05
N GLY A 385 16.84 3.36 20.12
CA GLY A 385 16.08 4.48 19.57
C GLY A 385 15.94 4.38 18.05
N LYS A 386 17.01 4.04 17.33
CA LYS A 386 17.00 3.80 15.87
C LYS A 386 16.08 2.65 15.50
N VAL A 387 16.15 1.53 16.24
CA VAL A 387 15.27 0.37 16.04
C VAL A 387 13.79 0.75 16.21
N ARG A 388 13.43 1.45 17.27
CA ARG A 388 12.05 1.90 17.53
C ARG A 388 11.55 2.87 16.44
N THR A 389 12.41 3.78 16.02
CA THR A 389 12.08 4.73 14.94
C THR A 389 11.84 3.97 13.63
N LEU A 390 12.70 3.01 13.30
CA LEU A 390 12.55 2.17 12.11
C LEU A 390 11.24 1.38 12.15
N MET A 391 10.94 0.76 13.28
CA MET A 391 9.70 0.02 13.47
C MET A 391 8.46 0.90 13.30
N LYS A 392 8.45 2.09 13.92
CA LYS A 392 7.38 3.07 13.74
C LYS A 392 7.23 3.48 12.27
N ASN A 393 8.36 3.72 11.58
CA ASN A 393 8.38 4.08 10.17
C ASN A 393 7.83 2.96 9.26
N LEU A 394 7.98 1.70 9.63
CA LEU A 394 7.37 0.56 8.95
C LEU A 394 5.87 0.36 9.30
N GLY A 395 5.28 1.28 10.07
CA GLY A 395 3.87 1.27 10.44
C GLY A 395 3.50 0.29 11.54
N PHE A 396 4.46 -0.15 12.34
CA PHE A 396 4.18 -0.93 13.53
C PHE A 396 3.64 -0.05 14.66
N THR A 397 2.67 -0.58 15.39
CA THR A 397 2.12 0.05 16.59
C THR A 397 2.88 -0.39 17.85
N ALA A 398 2.62 0.26 18.97
CA ALA A 398 3.23 -0.12 20.24
C ALA A 398 2.88 -1.57 20.67
N THR A 399 1.70 -2.07 20.29
CA THR A 399 1.27 -3.45 20.58
C THR A 399 2.13 -4.48 19.84
N HIS A 400 2.50 -4.24 18.60
CA HIS A 400 3.37 -5.13 17.82
C HIS A 400 4.77 -5.27 18.43
N TRP A 401 5.23 -4.30 19.25
CA TRP A 401 6.52 -4.39 19.92
C TRP A 401 6.58 -5.50 20.95
N THR A 402 5.44 -5.79 21.58
CA THR A 402 5.33 -6.75 22.70
C THR A 402 4.60 -8.05 22.34
N SER A 403 3.98 -8.13 21.15
CA SER A 403 3.35 -9.36 20.66
C SER A 403 4.40 -10.28 20.04
N ALA A 404 4.19 -11.59 20.14
CA ALA A 404 5.07 -12.56 19.50
C ALA A 404 5.06 -12.40 17.96
N ILE A 405 6.20 -12.58 17.30
CA ILE A 405 6.31 -12.53 15.84
C ILE A 405 5.38 -13.59 15.20
N GLY A 406 5.17 -14.72 15.87
CA GLY A 406 4.25 -15.75 15.44
C GLY A 406 2.78 -15.34 15.38
N ASP A 407 2.36 -14.36 16.17
CA ASP A 407 0.98 -13.82 16.17
C ASP A 407 0.76 -12.73 15.10
N MET A 408 1.83 -12.30 14.44
CA MET A 408 1.77 -11.27 13.40
C MET A 408 1.24 -11.84 12.09
N SER A 409 0.53 -11.01 11.34
CA SER A 409 0.15 -11.31 9.97
C SER A 409 1.40 -11.53 9.08
N MET A 410 1.25 -12.23 7.97
CA MET A 410 2.36 -12.46 7.03
C MET A 410 3.00 -11.14 6.58
N GLY A 411 2.18 -10.10 6.33
CA GLY A 411 2.68 -8.76 5.96
C GLY A 411 3.55 -8.11 7.03
N GLU A 412 3.18 -8.26 8.28
CA GLU A 412 3.96 -7.75 9.42
C GLU A 412 5.27 -8.53 9.59
N ARG A 413 5.25 -9.85 9.38
CA ARG A 413 6.48 -10.69 9.38
C ARG A 413 7.43 -10.28 8.26
N ILE A 414 6.95 -10.02 7.04
CA ILE A 414 7.76 -9.51 5.93
C ILE A 414 8.41 -8.17 6.30
N LYS A 415 7.66 -7.26 6.92
CA LYS A 415 8.22 -5.99 7.40
C LYS A 415 9.27 -6.18 8.50
N CYS A 416 9.06 -7.11 9.44
CA CYS A 416 10.06 -7.49 10.44
C CYS A 416 11.34 -8.00 9.78
N LYS A 417 11.23 -8.84 8.75
CA LYS A 417 12.38 -9.37 8.02
C LYS A 417 13.13 -8.28 7.26
N LEU A 418 12.42 -7.38 6.59
CA LEU A 418 13.03 -6.22 5.94
C LEU A 418 13.74 -5.31 6.94
N MET A 419 13.15 -5.11 8.13
CA MET A 419 13.78 -4.36 9.21
C MET A 419 15.09 -5.02 9.66
N ALA A 420 15.13 -6.37 9.78
CA ALA A 420 16.36 -7.09 10.08
C ALA A 420 17.44 -6.83 9.02
N TYR A 421 17.10 -6.93 7.74
CA TYR A 421 18.03 -6.66 6.64
C TYR A 421 18.56 -5.23 6.64
N ILE A 422 17.72 -4.26 6.98
CA ILE A 422 18.12 -2.85 7.12
C ILE A 422 19.11 -2.68 8.27
N LEU A 423 18.84 -3.28 9.44
CA LEU A 423 19.69 -3.20 10.61
C LEU A 423 21.04 -3.96 10.45
N GLU A 424 21.08 -4.93 9.53
CA GLU A 424 22.29 -5.67 9.15
C GLU A 424 23.06 -5.01 8.00
N ASP A 425 22.69 -3.82 7.57
CA ASP A 425 23.28 -3.09 6.43
C ASP A 425 23.36 -3.93 5.15
N LYS A 426 22.32 -4.72 4.86
CA LYS A 426 22.25 -5.46 3.59
C LYS A 426 22.14 -4.45 2.44
N ASN A 427 23.06 -4.56 1.49
CA ASN A 427 23.10 -3.66 0.32
C ASN A 427 22.53 -4.29 -0.96
N VAL A 428 22.13 -5.55 -0.89
CA VAL A 428 21.44 -6.30 -1.95
C VAL A 428 20.24 -7.02 -1.34
N LEU A 429 19.06 -6.75 -1.86
CA LEU A 429 17.83 -7.46 -1.50
C LEU A 429 17.35 -8.30 -2.67
N ILE A 430 17.15 -9.56 -2.43
CA ILE A 430 16.54 -10.51 -3.38
C ILE A 430 15.19 -10.91 -2.79
N LEU A 431 14.10 -10.63 -3.50
CA LEU A 431 12.73 -10.85 -3.02
C LEU A 431 12.00 -11.79 -3.97
N ASP A 432 11.48 -12.89 -3.45
CA ASP A 432 10.69 -13.86 -4.22
C ASP A 432 9.22 -13.77 -3.81
N GLU A 433 8.39 -13.19 -4.69
CA GLU A 433 6.96 -12.95 -4.51
C GLU A 433 6.60 -12.23 -3.19
N PRO A 434 7.22 -11.08 -2.87
CA PRO A 434 7.04 -10.41 -1.57
C PRO A 434 5.65 -9.81 -1.37
N THR A 435 4.85 -9.72 -2.43
CA THR A 435 3.49 -9.17 -2.41
C THR A 435 2.41 -10.22 -2.16
N ASN A 436 2.76 -11.51 -2.21
CA ASN A 436 1.81 -12.58 -1.94
C ASN A 436 1.30 -12.51 -0.49
N HIS A 437 0.02 -12.77 -0.31
CA HIS A 437 -0.67 -12.73 0.98
C HIS A 437 -0.69 -11.36 1.69
N LEU A 438 -0.23 -10.29 1.02
CA LEU A 438 -0.35 -8.92 1.53
C LEU A 438 -1.68 -8.31 1.09
N ASP A 439 -2.34 -7.64 2.04
CA ASP A 439 -3.45 -6.74 1.74
C ASP A 439 -2.96 -5.45 1.05
N LEU A 440 -3.87 -4.74 0.42
CA LEU A 440 -3.55 -3.52 -0.34
C LEU A 440 -2.78 -2.49 0.49
N PRO A 441 -3.17 -2.14 1.73
CA PRO A 441 -2.39 -1.19 2.54
C PRO A 441 -0.96 -1.67 2.85
N SER A 442 -0.79 -2.98 3.11
CA SER A 442 0.55 -3.55 3.35
C SER A 442 1.42 -3.56 2.09
N ARG A 443 0.82 -3.79 0.91
CA ARG A 443 1.51 -3.68 -0.38
C ARG A 443 1.96 -2.25 -0.66
N GLU A 444 1.08 -1.27 -0.48
CA GLU A 444 1.40 0.16 -0.66
C GLU A 444 2.56 0.60 0.25
N GLN A 445 2.56 0.14 1.49
CA GLN A 445 3.63 0.45 2.42
C GLN A 445 4.95 -0.24 2.05
N LEU A 446 4.90 -1.50 1.58
CA LEU A 446 6.08 -2.22 1.08
C LEU A 446 6.67 -1.52 -0.15
N GLU A 447 5.83 -1.10 -1.11
CA GLU A 447 6.23 -0.32 -2.29
C GLU A 447 6.95 0.95 -1.90
N HIS A 448 6.36 1.72 -0.98
CA HIS A 448 6.96 2.97 -0.52
C HIS A 448 8.32 2.74 0.13
N THR A 449 8.44 1.70 0.97
CA THR A 449 9.68 1.31 1.63
C THR A 449 10.76 0.92 0.62
N LEU A 450 10.43 0.05 -0.33
CA LEU A 450 11.41 -0.45 -1.32
C LEU A 450 11.74 0.59 -2.40
N ALA A 451 10.82 1.48 -2.74
CA ALA A 451 11.10 2.60 -3.64
C ALA A 451 12.21 3.52 -3.09
N GLN A 452 12.23 3.72 -1.76
CA GLN A 452 13.24 4.53 -1.07
C GLN A 452 14.54 3.78 -0.75
N TYR A 453 14.58 2.47 -0.95
CA TYR A 453 15.77 1.67 -0.73
C TYR A 453 16.85 2.00 -1.77
N ASN A 454 18.04 2.43 -1.30
CA ASN A 454 19.15 2.87 -2.17
C ASN A 454 20.09 1.73 -2.59
N GLY A 455 19.89 0.50 -2.10
CA GLY A 455 20.68 -0.67 -2.49
C GLY A 455 20.18 -1.30 -3.79
N THR A 456 20.78 -2.42 -4.13
CA THR A 456 20.38 -3.22 -5.29
C THR A 456 19.19 -4.09 -4.93
N LEU A 457 18.22 -4.20 -5.84
CA LEU A 457 17.01 -4.95 -5.65
C LEU A 457 16.79 -5.91 -6.83
N LEU A 458 16.64 -7.19 -6.54
CA LEU A 458 16.20 -8.21 -7.49
C LEU A 458 14.86 -8.76 -7.00
N VAL A 459 13.79 -8.58 -7.78
CA VAL A 459 12.44 -8.94 -7.35
C VAL A 459 11.76 -9.84 -8.35
N VAL A 460 11.27 -10.97 -7.90
CA VAL A 460 10.27 -11.78 -8.60
C VAL A 460 8.91 -11.37 -8.08
N SER A 461 8.02 -10.90 -8.93
CA SER A 461 6.63 -10.63 -8.60
C SER A 461 5.73 -10.65 -9.83
N HIS A 462 4.46 -10.94 -9.62
CA HIS A 462 3.39 -10.82 -10.61
C HIS A 462 2.60 -9.51 -10.48
N ASP A 463 2.83 -8.74 -9.41
CA ASP A 463 2.18 -7.44 -9.18
C ASP A 463 2.83 -6.35 -10.05
N ARG A 464 2.16 -5.96 -11.12
CA ARG A 464 2.66 -4.95 -12.08
C ARG A 464 2.83 -3.58 -11.44
N TYR A 465 1.88 -3.13 -10.62
CA TYR A 465 1.96 -1.83 -9.93
C TYR A 465 3.15 -1.76 -8.98
N PHE A 466 3.36 -2.85 -8.24
CA PHE A 466 4.51 -3.00 -7.36
C PHE A 466 5.82 -2.90 -8.14
N LEU A 467 5.95 -3.69 -9.20
CA LEU A 467 7.16 -3.69 -10.04
C LEU A 467 7.40 -2.33 -10.70
N GLU A 468 6.34 -1.64 -11.15
CA GLU A 468 6.44 -0.30 -11.76
C GLU A 468 6.99 0.76 -10.83
N LYS A 469 6.59 0.71 -9.56
CA LYS A 469 7.05 1.67 -8.54
C LYS A 469 8.44 1.38 -8.01
N VAL A 470 8.84 0.10 -7.97
CA VAL A 470 10.01 -0.34 -7.22
C VAL A 470 11.21 -0.66 -8.12
N THR A 471 10.99 -0.96 -9.40
CA THR A 471 12.05 -1.41 -10.31
C THR A 471 12.21 -0.53 -11.55
N ASN A 472 13.44 -0.48 -12.09
CA ASN A 472 13.78 0.31 -13.28
C ASN A 472 14.18 -0.54 -14.50
N SER A 473 14.38 -1.84 -14.33
CA SER A 473 14.73 -2.75 -15.40
C SER A 473 14.03 -4.10 -15.22
N ILE A 474 13.87 -4.85 -16.30
CA ILE A 474 13.17 -6.14 -16.33
C ILE A 474 14.10 -7.20 -16.90
N TRP A 475 14.19 -8.34 -16.23
CA TRP A 475 14.75 -9.58 -16.75
C TRP A 475 13.60 -10.54 -17.02
N GLU A 476 13.29 -10.73 -18.29
CA GLU A 476 12.18 -11.58 -18.69
C GLU A 476 12.66 -12.99 -19.02
N LEU A 477 12.12 -13.99 -18.32
CA LEU A 477 12.35 -15.40 -18.60
C LEU A 477 11.32 -15.88 -19.62
N HIS A 478 11.77 -16.00 -20.87
CA HIS A 478 10.93 -16.46 -21.96
C HIS A 478 11.73 -17.41 -22.89
N ASN A 479 11.07 -18.50 -23.37
CA ASN A 479 11.69 -19.46 -24.30
C ASN A 479 13.10 -19.94 -23.86
N GLN A 480 13.24 -20.30 -22.57
CA GLN A 480 14.51 -20.77 -21.98
C GLN A 480 15.66 -19.75 -22.02
N ARG A 481 15.38 -18.48 -22.25
CA ARG A 481 16.34 -17.37 -22.24
C ARG A 481 15.93 -16.32 -21.20
N ILE A 482 16.91 -15.55 -20.77
CA ILE A 482 16.67 -14.37 -19.95
C ILE A 482 17.11 -13.15 -20.75
N GLU A 483 16.18 -12.27 -21.03
CA GLU A 483 16.41 -11.04 -21.77
C GLU A 483 16.30 -9.84 -20.86
N LYS A 484 17.28 -8.94 -20.89
CA LYS A 484 17.23 -7.66 -20.18
C LYS A 484 16.47 -6.66 -21.03
N LYS A 485 15.35 -6.17 -20.49
CA LYS A 485 14.57 -5.06 -21.06
C LYS A 485 14.70 -3.87 -20.11
N TRP A 486 15.00 -2.71 -20.65
CA TRP A 486 14.81 -1.47 -19.90
C TRP A 486 13.32 -1.15 -19.95
N ARG A 487 12.74 -0.77 -18.82
CA ARG A 487 11.48 -0.07 -18.92
C ARG A 487 11.77 1.22 -19.67
N ASP A 488 11.11 1.40 -20.80
CA ASP A 488 10.96 2.73 -21.34
C ASP A 488 10.34 3.51 -20.18
N ASN A 489 11.14 4.35 -19.53
CA ASN A 489 10.59 5.36 -18.67
C ASN A 489 9.51 6.00 -19.54
N ALA A 490 8.27 5.88 -19.13
CA ALA A 490 7.18 6.61 -19.75
C ALA A 490 7.75 8.01 -19.96
N PRO A 491 7.65 8.60 -21.18
CA PRO A 491 8.29 9.86 -21.47
C PRO A 491 8.03 10.75 -20.27
N PRO A 492 9.05 11.43 -19.71
CA PRO A 492 8.85 12.26 -18.54
C PRO A 492 7.55 12.95 -18.83
N LYS A 493 6.52 12.77 -17.98
CA LYS A 493 5.23 13.47 -18.14
C LYS A 493 5.64 14.76 -18.75
N GLN A 494 5.22 15.05 -19.99
CA GLN A 494 5.61 16.30 -20.62
C GLN A 494 5.47 17.31 -19.51
N VAL A 495 6.58 17.64 -18.87
CA VAL A 495 6.64 18.74 -17.93
C VAL A 495 6.14 19.81 -18.83
N ASP A 496 4.90 20.20 -18.62
CA ASP A 496 4.24 21.19 -19.44
C ASP A 496 5.33 22.22 -19.64
N ASP A 497 5.76 22.45 -20.92
CA ASP A 497 6.90 23.34 -21.17
C ASP A 497 6.68 24.67 -20.45
N GLN A 498 5.41 25.00 -20.18
CA GLN A 498 4.97 26.10 -19.34
C GLN A 498 5.33 25.92 -17.85
N GLU A 499 5.26 24.71 -17.29
CA GLU A 499 5.57 24.47 -15.87
C GLU A 499 7.09 24.46 -15.64
N ALA A 500 7.87 23.91 -16.57
CA ALA A 500 9.34 23.98 -16.54
C ALA A 500 9.83 25.43 -16.75
N LEU A 501 9.21 26.16 -17.67
CA LEU A 501 9.49 27.58 -17.89
C LEU A 501 9.13 28.42 -16.66
N ARG A 502 7.99 28.15 -16.05
CA ARG A 502 7.55 28.80 -14.81
C ARG A 502 8.51 28.58 -13.66
N LEU A 503 8.95 27.32 -13.43
CA LEU A 503 9.91 27.00 -12.38
C LEU A 503 11.26 27.71 -12.58
N LYS A 504 11.71 27.82 -13.84
CA LYS A 504 12.92 28.56 -14.21
C LYS A 504 12.78 30.04 -13.91
N LEU A 505 11.67 30.66 -14.29
CA LEU A 505 11.38 32.07 -14.03
C LEU A 505 11.22 32.36 -12.52
N GLU A 506 10.61 31.44 -11.75
CA GLU A 506 10.51 31.55 -10.29
C GLU A 506 11.90 31.49 -9.62
N THR A 507 12.79 30.63 -10.12
CA THR A 507 14.17 30.52 -9.61
C THR A 507 14.96 31.79 -9.90
N GLU A 508 14.89 32.34 -11.12
CA GLU A 508 15.54 33.61 -11.49
C GLU A 508 15.01 34.78 -10.66
N ARG A 509 13.70 34.81 -10.42
CA ARG A 509 13.07 35.86 -9.59
C ARG A 509 13.57 35.80 -8.14
N GLN A 510 13.71 34.58 -7.55
CA GLN A 510 14.26 34.41 -6.20
C GLN A 510 15.73 34.84 -6.11
N GLU A 511 16.53 34.55 -7.12
CA GLU A 511 17.91 34.99 -7.20
C GLU A 511 18.04 36.51 -7.21
N ILE A 512 17.20 37.20 -8.00
CA ILE A 512 17.15 38.64 -8.07
C ILE A 512 16.65 39.25 -6.75
N LEU A 513 15.65 38.64 -6.11
CA LEU A 513 15.17 39.07 -4.79
C LEU A 513 16.28 38.96 -3.72
N GLY A 514 17.07 37.87 -3.77
CA GLY A 514 18.23 37.71 -2.94
C GLY A 514 19.26 38.81 -3.15
N LYS A 515 19.54 39.23 -4.40
CA LYS A 515 20.46 40.35 -4.69
C LYS A 515 19.89 41.69 -4.23
N LEU A 516 18.61 41.94 -4.44
CA LEU A 516 17.92 43.16 -4.00
C LEU A 516 17.92 43.34 -2.47
N SER A 517 17.88 42.23 -1.71
CA SER A 517 17.88 42.28 -0.24
C SER A 517 19.18 42.85 0.38
N PHE A 518 20.27 42.86 -0.38
CA PHE A 518 21.56 43.43 0.03
C PHE A 518 21.85 44.84 -0.51
N LEU A 519 20.94 45.39 -1.34
CA LEU A 519 21.10 46.70 -1.98
C LEU A 519 20.11 47.71 -1.40
N THR A 520 20.51 48.98 -1.39
CA THR A 520 19.64 50.11 -1.02
C THR A 520 19.19 50.87 -2.25
N VAL A 521 18.06 51.58 -2.17
CA VAL A 521 17.47 52.37 -3.29
C VAL A 521 18.44 53.35 -3.92
N LYS A 522 19.56 53.68 -3.25
CA LYS A 522 20.60 54.57 -3.75
C LYS A 522 21.68 53.89 -4.58
N ASP A 523 21.71 52.58 -4.60
CA ASP A 523 22.72 51.82 -5.34
C ASP A 523 22.40 51.80 -6.82
N LYS A 524 23.41 51.97 -7.68
CA LYS A 524 23.22 52.08 -9.15
C LYS A 524 22.52 50.89 -9.78
N ASP A 525 22.69 49.70 -9.20
CA ASP A 525 22.14 48.44 -9.76
C ASP A 525 20.73 48.12 -9.23
N TYR A 526 20.26 48.82 -8.17
CA TYR A 526 18.96 48.59 -7.57
C TYR A 526 17.81 48.74 -8.57
N ALA A 527 17.77 49.88 -9.31
CA ALA A 527 16.69 50.19 -10.26
C ALA A 527 16.60 49.15 -11.39
N MET A 528 17.76 48.66 -11.87
CA MET A 528 17.82 47.66 -12.93
C MET A 528 17.31 46.28 -12.45
N LEU A 529 17.72 45.87 -11.24
CA LEU A 529 17.30 44.63 -10.65
C LEU A 529 15.82 44.64 -10.24
N ASP A 530 15.31 45.78 -9.75
CA ASP A 530 13.88 45.94 -9.43
C ASP A 530 13.00 45.89 -10.68
N GLN A 531 13.43 46.50 -11.78
CA GLN A 531 12.74 46.40 -13.07
C GLN A 531 12.71 44.96 -13.55
N LYS A 532 13.83 44.24 -13.48
CA LYS A 532 13.91 42.82 -13.89
C LYS A 532 13.06 41.89 -13.00
N PHE A 533 12.99 42.17 -11.71
CA PHE A 533 12.10 41.47 -10.77
C PHE A 533 10.63 41.63 -11.14
N ASN A 534 10.22 42.86 -11.48
CA ASN A 534 8.86 43.17 -11.86
C ASN A 534 8.49 42.53 -13.21
N GLU A 535 9.44 42.47 -14.15
CA GLU A 535 9.26 41.85 -15.46
C GLU A 535 9.08 40.31 -15.34
N LEU A 536 9.94 39.63 -14.55
CA LEU A 536 9.79 38.21 -14.27
C LEU A 536 8.47 37.90 -13.55
N THR A 537 8.04 38.76 -12.63
CA THR A 537 6.75 38.61 -11.94
C THR A 537 5.57 38.70 -12.90
N LYS A 538 5.62 39.60 -13.90
CA LYS A 538 4.62 39.67 -14.96
C LYS A 538 4.62 38.41 -15.83
N GLN A 539 5.79 37.92 -16.24
CA GLN A 539 5.91 36.71 -17.05
C GLN A 539 5.38 35.47 -16.31
N ILE A 540 5.65 35.30 -15.02
CA ILE A 540 5.10 34.22 -14.21
C ILE A 540 3.58 34.30 -14.09
N ASN A 541 3.01 35.52 -14.01
CA ASN A 541 1.57 35.70 -13.92
C ASN A 541 0.83 35.49 -15.26
N THR A 542 1.52 35.63 -16.41
CA THR A 542 0.95 35.33 -17.74
C THR A 542 0.97 33.83 -18.06
N LEU A 543 1.74 33.00 -17.29
CA LEU A 543 1.79 31.55 -17.38
C LEU A 543 0.79 30.86 -16.42
N LYS A 544 -0.07 31.64 -15.78
CA LYS A 544 -1.22 31.13 -15.04
C LYS A 544 -2.39 30.97 -15.98
#